data_b8d3b7a02c1e1cba493843997221bfe2
#
_entry.id   b8d3b7a02c1e1cba493843997221bfe2
#
_cell.length_a   1.000
_cell.length_b   1.000
_cell.length_c   1.000
_cell.angle_alpha   90.00
_cell.angle_beta   90.00
_cell.angle_gamma   90.00
#
_symmetry.space_group_name_H-M   'P 1'
#
loop_
_entity.id
_entity.type
_entity.pdbx_description
1 polymer ?
#
loop_
_entity_poly.entity_id
_entity_poly.type
_entity_poly.pdbx_seq_one_letter_code
_entity_poly.pdbx_strand_id
1 'polypeptide(L)'
;MIRMGVSESDFKRKRRWAIGLIIIYVTVAVGTGIFLAYWFTRYRSWEDNYPPGYPDTLGGPYKQASVASDAGPCSHIGKNILQQNGSAVDSAIATMLCVGVINLHSTGIGGGGFMLVYNRSGQVAEVFDFRETAPAAATK
;
A
#
# COMPACT_ATOMS: atom_id res chain seq x y z
N MET A 1 61.36 -31.76 12.76
CA MET A 1 60.01 -31.48 13.30
C MET A 1 59.97 -30.02 13.69
N ILE A 2 59.46 -29.15 12.82
CA ILE A 2 59.46 -27.67 13.03
C ILE A 2 58.16 -27.32 13.76
N ARG A 3 58.28 -26.95 15.05
CA ARG A 3 57.14 -26.49 15.84
C ARG A 3 57.00 -24.96 15.57
N MET A 4 56.05 -24.60 14.71
CA MET A 4 55.69 -23.21 14.49
C MET A 4 54.97 -22.69 15.75
N GLY A 5 55.72 -21.98 16.60
CA GLY A 5 55.18 -21.31 17.79
C GLY A 5 54.40 -20.07 17.35
N VAL A 6 53.08 -20.12 17.48
CA VAL A 6 52.26 -18.91 17.35
C VAL A 6 52.61 -17.97 18.52
N SER A 7 53.03 -16.74 18.20
CA SER A 7 53.39 -15.76 19.22
C SER A 7 52.18 -15.40 20.08
N GLU A 8 52.34 -15.32 21.39
CA GLU A 8 51.30 -14.92 22.35
C GLU A 8 50.69 -13.55 22.02
N SER A 9 51.46 -12.67 21.40
CA SER A 9 51.00 -11.37 20.91
C SER A 9 50.01 -11.48 19.74
N ASP A 10 50.22 -12.45 18.83
CA ASP A 10 49.32 -12.70 17.72
C ASP A 10 47.99 -13.32 18.16
N PHE A 11 48.03 -14.15 19.19
CA PHE A 11 46.85 -14.73 19.80
C PHE A 11 45.99 -13.65 20.50
N LYS A 12 46.62 -12.78 21.29
CA LYS A 12 45.95 -11.63 21.92
C LYS A 12 45.35 -10.67 20.92
N ARG A 13 46.04 -10.39 19.80
CA ARG A 13 45.55 -9.55 18.71
C ARG A 13 44.33 -10.18 18.03
N LYS A 14 44.38 -11.44 17.65
CA LYS A 14 43.24 -12.16 17.03
C LYS A 14 42.02 -12.19 17.96
N ARG A 15 42.22 -12.46 19.24
CA ARG A 15 41.14 -12.42 20.26
C ARG A 15 40.47 -11.05 20.36
N ARG A 16 41.24 -9.96 20.34
CA ARG A 16 40.71 -8.58 20.38
C ARG A 16 39.88 -8.29 19.11
N TRP A 17 40.37 -8.69 17.94
CA TRP A 17 39.62 -8.57 16.69
C TRP A 17 38.31 -9.39 16.69
N ALA A 18 38.35 -10.61 17.18
CA ALA A 18 37.16 -11.46 17.30
C ALA A 18 36.11 -10.86 18.25
N ILE A 19 36.54 -10.31 19.36
CA ILE A 19 35.65 -9.61 20.32
C ILE A 19 35.04 -8.37 19.65
N GLY A 20 35.82 -7.58 18.92
CA GLY A 20 35.35 -6.41 18.18
C GLY A 20 34.28 -6.78 17.16
N LEU A 21 34.48 -7.84 16.37
CA LEU A 21 33.51 -8.31 15.39
C LEU A 21 32.21 -8.82 16.06
N ILE A 22 32.31 -9.50 17.19
CA ILE A 22 31.13 -9.96 17.94
C ILE A 22 30.34 -8.76 18.45
N ILE A 23 31.00 -7.73 18.99
CA ILE A 23 30.32 -6.52 19.47
C ILE A 23 29.60 -5.83 18.30
N ILE A 24 30.26 -5.67 17.16
CA ILE A 24 29.62 -5.08 15.95
C ILE A 24 28.41 -5.90 15.51
N TYR A 25 28.54 -7.22 15.47
CA TYR A 25 27.43 -8.09 15.09
C TYR A 25 26.23 -7.96 16.03
N VAL A 26 26.49 -7.96 17.34
CA VAL A 26 25.44 -7.80 18.37
C VAL A 26 24.76 -6.42 18.25
N THR A 27 25.54 -5.36 18.08
CA THR A 27 24.95 -3.99 17.95
C THR A 27 24.09 -3.85 16.70
N VAL A 28 24.53 -4.42 15.56
CA VAL A 28 23.74 -4.45 14.32
C VAL A 28 22.47 -5.28 14.50
N ALA A 29 22.57 -6.46 15.11
CA ALA A 29 21.42 -7.33 15.34
C ALA A 29 20.36 -6.69 16.26
N VAL A 30 20.81 -6.03 17.34
CA VAL A 30 19.92 -5.28 18.24
C VAL A 30 19.30 -4.08 17.53
N GLY A 31 20.08 -3.32 16.76
CA GLY A 31 19.60 -2.17 16.00
C GLY A 31 18.55 -2.56 14.96
N THR A 32 18.79 -3.64 14.22
CA THR A 32 17.80 -4.17 13.25
C THR A 32 16.53 -4.69 13.93
N GLY A 33 16.67 -5.34 15.09
CA GLY A 33 15.52 -5.80 15.87
C GLY A 33 14.64 -4.65 16.36
N ILE A 34 15.26 -3.58 16.90
CA ILE A 34 14.54 -2.37 17.33
C ILE A 34 13.88 -1.67 16.14
N PHE A 35 14.58 -1.56 15.01
CA PHE A 35 14.04 -0.95 13.80
C PHE A 35 12.83 -1.72 13.27
N LEU A 36 12.92 -3.05 13.20
CA LEU A 36 11.81 -3.91 12.78
C LEU A 36 10.62 -3.83 13.73
N ALA A 37 10.88 -3.82 15.05
CA ALA A 37 9.82 -3.66 16.05
C ALA A 37 9.13 -2.29 15.91
N TYR A 38 9.90 -1.21 15.75
CA TYR A 38 9.38 0.14 15.52
C TYR A 38 8.58 0.20 14.21
N TRP A 39 9.10 -0.37 13.12
CA TRP A 39 8.42 -0.43 11.84
C TRP A 39 7.11 -1.22 11.95
N PHE A 40 7.14 -2.37 12.59
CA PHE A 40 5.96 -3.22 12.76
C PHE A 40 4.87 -2.57 13.62
N THR A 41 5.24 -1.91 14.73
CA THR A 41 4.29 -1.16 15.57
C THR A 41 3.74 0.05 14.82
N ARG A 42 4.57 0.74 14.02
CA ARG A 42 4.14 1.87 13.19
C ARG A 42 3.22 1.44 12.06
N TYR A 43 3.52 0.31 11.43
CA TYR A 43 2.67 -0.28 10.39
C TYR A 43 1.31 -0.69 10.96
N ARG A 44 1.30 -1.35 12.11
CA ARG A 44 0.07 -1.78 12.79
C ARG A 44 -0.82 -0.60 13.24
N SER A 45 -0.21 0.51 13.63
CA SER A 45 -0.97 1.72 14.01
C SER A 45 -1.72 2.37 12.84
N TRP A 46 -1.41 2.01 11.60
CA TRP A 46 -2.17 2.41 10.42
C TRP A 46 -3.50 1.65 10.29
N GLU A 47 -3.51 0.37 10.64
CA GLU A 47 -4.73 -0.46 10.62
C GLU A 47 -5.70 -0.07 11.75
N ASP A 48 -5.17 0.32 12.91
CA ASP A 48 -5.98 0.69 14.09
C ASP A 48 -6.54 2.13 14.02
N ASN A 49 -6.08 2.97 13.11
CA ASN A 49 -6.50 4.37 12.96
C ASN A 49 -7.60 4.60 11.91
N TYR A 50 -8.28 3.58 11.46
CA TYR A 50 -9.48 3.78 10.67
C TYR A 50 -10.59 4.39 11.52
N PRO A 51 -11.37 5.35 10.97
CA PRO A 51 -12.47 5.94 11.73
C PRO A 51 -13.45 4.86 12.18
N PRO A 52 -14.06 5.01 13.37
CA PRO A 52 -15.01 4.03 13.88
C PRO A 52 -16.15 3.81 12.86
N GLY A 53 -16.38 2.55 12.51
CA GLY A 53 -17.31 2.14 11.46
C GLY A 53 -16.67 1.64 10.18
N TYR A 54 -15.33 1.60 10.09
CA TYR A 54 -14.64 0.83 9.06
C TYR A 54 -14.88 -0.67 9.33
N PRO A 55 -15.43 -1.42 8.40
CA PRO A 55 -15.66 -2.85 8.63
C PRO A 55 -14.33 -3.58 8.74
N ASP A 56 -14.14 -4.35 9.82
CA ASP A 56 -12.97 -5.20 10.07
C ASP A 56 -12.82 -6.35 9.07
N THR A 57 -13.67 -6.41 8.07
CA THR A 57 -13.72 -7.52 7.12
C THR A 57 -13.51 -7.04 5.69
N LEU A 58 -12.32 -7.18 5.21
CA LEU A 58 -12.03 -7.29 3.78
C LEU A 58 -12.66 -8.60 3.27
N GLY A 59 -13.91 -8.50 2.81
CA GLY A 59 -14.57 -9.60 2.14
C GLY A 59 -15.60 -10.34 2.99
N GLY A 60 -16.81 -9.85 2.94
CA GLY A 60 -18.00 -10.60 3.40
C GLY A 60 -19.06 -10.56 2.31
N PRO A 61 -20.09 -11.38 2.40
CA PRO A 61 -21.25 -11.20 1.54
C PRO A 61 -21.92 -9.89 1.93
N TYR A 62 -21.73 -8.85 1.13
CA TYR A 62 -22.44 -7.59 1.29
C TYR A 62 -23.89 -7.77 0.85
N LYS A 63 -24.85 -7.42 1.70
CA LYS A 63 -26.27 -7.66 1.43
C LYS A 63 -26.90 -6.71 0.41
N GLN A 64 -26.36 -5.49 0.31
CA GLN A 64 -26.93 -4.44 -0.53
C GLN A 64 -25.93 -3.94 -1.56
N ALA A 65 -24.80 -3.40 -1.12
CA ALA A 65 -23.77 -2.84 -1.98
C ALA A 65 -22.41 -2.79 -1.29
N SER A 66 -21.34 -2.64 -2.07
CA SER A 66 -19.99 -2.39 -1.58
C SER A 66 -19.27 -1.41 -2.48
N VAL A 67 -18.32 -0.67 -1.90
CA VAL A 67 -17.41 0.24 -2.60
C VAL A 67 -15.99 -0.04 -2.14
N ALA A 68 -15.07 -0.17 -3.09
CA ALA A 68 -13.65 -0.33 -2.81
C ALA A 68 -12.84 0.60 -3.72
N SER A 69 -11.79 1.19 -3.17
CA SER A 69 -10.82 2.01 -3.91
C SER A 69 -9.47 2.00 -3.17
N ASP A 70 -8.42 2.49 -3.82
CA ASP A 70 -7.07 2.59 -3.24
C ASP A 70 -6.97 3.59 -2.07
N ALA A 71 -8.00 4.42 -1.88
CA ALA A 71 -8.07 5.38 -0.79
C ALA A 71 -9.31 5.14 0.07
N GLY A 72 -9.09 4.72 1.32
CA GLY A 72 -10.17 4.45 2.27
C GLY A 72 -11.20 5.57 2.41
N PRO A 73 -10.79 6.85 2.59
CA PRO A 73 -11.72 7.98 2.63
C PRO A 73 -12.62 8.09 1.40
N CYS A 74 -12.09 7.74 0.22
CA CYS A 74 -12.84 7.79 -1.04
C CYS A 74 -13.88 6.66 -1.14
N SER A 75 -13.54 5.47 -0.66
CA SER A 75 -14.51 4.37 -0.53
C SER A 75 -15.66 4.75 0.41
N HIS A 76 -15.35 5.53 1.46
CA HIS A 76 -16.37 6.02 2.38
C HIS A 76 -17.32 7.05 1.72
N ILE A 77 -16.79 7.94 0.87
CA ILE A 77 -17.61 8.87 0.07
C ILE A 77 -18.54 8.10 -0.85
N GLY A 78 -18.04 7.12 -1.59
CA GLY A 78 -18.86 6.28 -2.46
C GLY A 78 -19.97 5.54 -1.70
N LYS A 79 -19.64 4.99 -0.51
CA LYS A 79 -20.62 4.37 0.38
C LYS A 79 -21.72 5.36 0.79
N ASN A 80 -21.37 6.60 1.14
CA ASN A 80 -22.35 7.62 1.53
C ASN A 80 -23.31 7.95 0.38
N ILE A 81 -22.83 8.00 -0.86
CA ILE A 81 -23.70 8.19 -2.03
C ILE A 81 -24.71 7.05 -2.16
N LEU A 82 -24.28 5.79 -2.02
CA LEU A 82 -25.19 4.63 -2.04
C LEU A 82 -26.21 4.68 -0.91
N GLN A 83 -25.82 5.12 0.29
CA GLN A 83 -26.73 5.27 1.43
C GLN A 83 -27.77 6.38 1.23
N GLN A 84 -27.49 7.35 0.37
CA GLN A 84 -28.42 8.40 -0.05
C GLN A 84 -29.28 8.02 -1.26
N ASN A 85 -29.34 6.72 -1.60
CA ASN A 85 -30.02 6.16 -2.76
C ASN A 85 -29.42 6.58 -4.12
N GLY A 86 -28.16 6.97 -4.15
CA GLY A 86 -27.42 7.14 -5.38
C GLY A 86 -27.17 5.81 -6.08
N SER A 87 -27.03 5.85 -7.39
CA SER A 87 -26.70 4.67 -8.18
C SER A 87 -25.24 4.20 -7.98
N ALA A 88 -24.93 3.00 -8.45
CA ALA A 88 -23.55 2.51 -8.46
C ALA A 88 -22.63 3.42 -9.29
N VAL A 89 -23.16 4.03 -10.37
CA VAL A 89 -22.41 4.97 -11.21
C VAL A 89 -22.12 6.27 -10.46
N ASP A 90 -23.11 6.85 -9.75
CA ASP A 90 -22.91 8.04 -8.93
C ASP A 90 -21.85 7.81 -7.86
N SER A 91 -21.92 6.66 -7.21
CA SER A 91 -20.92 6.23 -6.21
C SER A 91 -19.52 6.07 -6.81
N ALA A 92 -19.41 5.46 -7.97
CA ALA A 92 -18.13 5.29 -8.68
C ALA A 92 -17.53 6.64 -9.07
N ILE A 93 -18.32 7.57 -9.60
CA ILE A 93 -17.89 8.92 -9.99
C ILE A 93 -17.39 9.68 -8.76
N ALA A 94 -18.15 9.69 -7.68
CA ALA A 94 -17.77 10.40 -6.45
C ALA A 94 -16.47 9.82 -5.83
N THR A 95 -16.34 8.48 -5.84
CA THR A 95 -15.13 7.79 -5.38
C THR A 95 -13.94 8.16 -6.27
N MET A 96 -14.09 8.12 -7.58
CA MET A 96 -13.02 8.41 -8.54
C MET A 96 -12.53 9.86 -8.43
N LEU A 97 -13.43 10.83 -8.30
CA LEU A 97 -13.05 12.23 -8.09
C LEU A 97 -12.26 12.43 -6.80
N CYS A 98 -12.66 11.75 -5.73
CA CYS A 98 -11.91 11.76 -4.47
C CYS A 98 -10.52 11.13 -4.62
N VAL A 99 -10.42 9.98 -5.29
CA VAL A 99 -9.12 9.33 -5.56
C VAL A 99 -8.21 10.24 -6.37
N GLY A 100 -8.75 10.97 -7.34
CA GLY A 100 -8.02 11.96 -8.13
C GLY A 100 -7.44 13.12 -7.30
N VAL A 101 -8.03 13.43 -6.15
CA VAL A 101 -7.49 14.43 -5.20
C VAL A 101 -6.47 13.83 -4.25
N ILE A 102 -6.74 12.64 -3.71
CA ILE A 102 -5.86 11.99 -2.72
C ILE A 102 -4.62 11.39 -3.38
N ASN A 103 -4.79 10.77 -4.53
CA ASN A 103 -3.73 10.07 -5.28
C ASN A 103 -3.32 10.84 -6.54
N LEU A 104 -3.07 12.13 -6.40
CA LEU A 104 -2.65 13.03 -7.50
C LEU A 104 -1.48 12.52 -8.34
N HIS A 105 -0.63 11.68 -7.74
CA HIS A 105 0.52 11.09 -8.41
C HIS A 105 0.16 9.97 -9.40
N SER A 106 -1.06 9.42 -9.32
CA SER A 106 -1.50 8.26 -10.10
C SER A 106 -2.66 8.57 -11.02
N THR A 107 -3.55 9.47 -10.63
CA THR A 107 -4.79 9.73 -11.36
C THR A 107 -5.27 11.17 -11.12
N GLY A 108 -6.14 11.66 -12.01
CA GLY A 108 -6.70 13.00 -11.91
C GLY A 108 -7.58 13.33 -13.12
N ILE A 109 -8.01 14.58 -13.22
CA ILE A 109 -8.93 15.07 -14.26
C ILE A 109 -8.37 14.89 -15.68
N GLY A 110 -7.03 14.99 -15.83
CA GLY A 110 -6.36 14.77 -17.12
C GLY A 110 -6.05 13.32 -17.44
N GLY A 111 -6.37 12.38 -16.56
CA GLY A 111 -6.19 10.96 -16.76
C GLY A 111 -7.30 10.31 -17.54
N GLY A 112 -7.09 9.05 -17.91
CA GLY A 112 -8.08 8.25 -18.62
C GLY A 112 -8.18 6.83 -18.08
N GLY A 113 -9.04 6.03 -18.68
CA GLY A 113 -9.24 4.66 -18.26
C GLY A 113 -10.37 3.95 -18.99
N PHE A 114 -10.80 2.87 -18.39
CA PHE A 114 -11.96 2.10 -18.86
C PHE A 114 -12.97 1.98 -17.73
N MET A 115 -14.25 2.14 -18.04
CA MET A 115 -15.34 1.94 -17.10
C MET A 115 -16.30 0.88 -17.65
N LEU A 116 -16.53 -0.18 -16.89
CA LEU A 116 -17.54 -1.18 -17.18
C LEU A 116 -18.77 -0.93 -16.31
N VAL A 117 -19.91 -0.76 -16.92
CA VAL A 117 -21.21 -0.63 -16.26
C VAL A 117 -22.08 -1.82 -16.64
N TYR A 118 -22.52 -2.58 -15.65
CA TYR A 118 -23.44 -3.69 -15.84
C TYR A 118 -24.80 -3.36 -15.24
N ASN A 119 -25.81 -3.25 -16.11
CA ASN A 119 -27.20 -3.11 -15.70
C ASN A 119 -27.85 -4.49 -15.56
N ARG A 120 -28.04 -4.93 -14.32
CA ARG A 120 -28.63 -6.24 -14.03
C ARG A 120 -30.08 -6.39 -14.51
N SER A 121 -30.89 -5.32 -14.42
CA SER A 121 -32.28 -5.36 -14.81
C SER A 121 -32.46 -5.49 -16.33
N GLY A 122 -31.60 -4.81 -17.08
CA GLY A 122 -31.58 -4.91 -18.57
C GLY A 122 -30.66 -6.02 -19.09
N GLN A 123 -29.84 -6.66 -18.23
CA GLN A 123 -28.78 -7.61 -18.59
C GLN A 123 -27.83 -7.05 -19.67
N VAL A 124 -27.54 -5.75 -19.60
CA VAL A 124 -26.69 -5.05 -20.55
C VAL A 124 -25.40 -4.67 -19.87
N ALA A 125 -24.27 -4.93 -20.51
CA ALA A 125 -22.97 -4.45 -20.13
C ALA A 125 -22.49 -3.41 -21.13
N GLU A 126 -22.09 -2.24 -20.64
CA GLU A 126 -21.55 -1.14 -21.45
C GLU A 126 -20.12 -0.84 -21.00
N VAL A 127 -19.23 -0.63 -21.95
CA VAL A 127 -17.85 -0.25 -21.71
C VAL A 127 -17.64 1.17 -22.23
N PHE A 128 -17.20 2.05 -21.34
CA PHE A 128 -16.78 3.39 -21.70
C PHE A 128 -15.24 3.40 -21.79
N ASP A 129 -14.76 3.64 -23.01
CA ASP A 129 -13.32 3.80 -23.27
C ASP A 129 -13.01 5.30 -23.33
N PHE A 130 -12.33 5.78 -22.31
CA PHE A 130 -11.83 7.16 -22.21
C PHE A 130 -10.32 7.17 -21.97
N ARG A 131 -9.62 6.13 -22.48
CA ARG A 131 -8.18 6.05 -22.40
C ARG A 131 -7.55 7.17 -23.23
N GLU A 132 -6.67 7.92 -22.61
CA GLU A 132 -5.94 9.01 -23.25
C GLU A 132 -5.02 8.50 -24.37
N THR A 133 -4.95 9.26 -25.44
CA THR A 133 -4.04 9.02 -26.56
C THR A 133 -3.01 10.13 -26.67
N ALA A 134 -1.86 9.82 -27.28
CA ALA A 134 -0.87 10.85 -27.55
C ALA A 134 -1.44 11.93 -28.49
N PRO A 135 -1.13 13.21 -28.25
CA PRO A 135 -1.52 14.28 -29.17
C PRO A 135 -0.99 14.03 -30.59
N ALA A 136 -1.74 14.44 -31.61
CA ALA A 136 -1.35 14.25 -33.01
C ALA A 136 0.01 14.90 -33.35
N ALA A 137 0.42 15.92 -32.61
CA ALA A 137 1.71 16.60 -32.74
C ALA A 137 2.83 15.93 -31.96
N ALA A 138 2.59 14.85 -31.24
CA ALA A 138 3.65 14.11 -30.54
C ALA A 138 4.50 13.37 -31.57
N THR A 139 5.78 13.72 -31.64
CA THR A 139 6.78 13.05 -32.46
C THR A 139 7.64 12.12 -31.59
N LYS A 140 8.22 11.08 -32.24
CA LYS A 140 9.16 10.15 -31.59
C LYS A 140 10.49 10.84 -31.29
#